data_21aae0fc965aaf5243631bc28b2831b3
#
_entry.id   21aae0fc965aaf5243631bc28b2831b3
#
_cell.length_a   1.000
_cell.length_b   1.000
_cell.length_c   1.000
_cell.angle_alpha   90.00
_cell.angle_beta   90.00
_cell.angle_gamma   90.00
#
_symmetry.space_group_name_H-M   'P 1'
#
loop_
_entity.id
_entity.type
_entity.pdbx_description
1 polymer ?
#
loop_
_entity_poly.entity_id
_entity_poly.type
_entity_poly.pdbx_seq_one_letter_code
_entity_poly.pdbx_strand_id
1 'polypeptide(L)'
;MQTLGSTSVPALLKYLRHAERLGLDIAPALAAAGLQADQLNDNRQRLPGEAHEHLLGYFCEHSGDPLFDLHSARFVQPGSWSVLGYIAMNCATLGEAMSRITPYEKLVGDMGTSRIEAAGGQVRLIWNCRHQTPLVRRHMVEHVLASWVLYARWIADLEGSPDEVWLEHDLPDGTRVEDYETFFGCPVRFAQPCSALLVPLDYLALPLRQADATLLRTLEEHALALMAELDDDEPLPLRVKNALRQLLKDGLPRKERVAEKFGMTVRTLQRHLQQAGSSYQQTLDELRRELAEHYLLHSELPIQDIAQYLGFTESRSFHRSFKGWTGQTPGEYRQRRKEPAAQ
;
A
#
# COMPACT_ATOMS: atom_id res chain seq x y z
N MET A 1 8.72 -16.84 -2.61
CA MET A 1 8.68 -15.57 -1.85
C MET A 1 8.09 -14.52 -2.77
N GLN A 2 7.08 -13.78 -2.35
CA GLN A 2 6.65 -12.59 -3.09
C GLN A 2 7.78 -11.56 -2.97
N THR A 3 8.23 -11.02 -4.09
CA THR A 3 9.19 -9.90 -4.09
C THR A 3 8.48 -8.67 -3.49
N LEU A 4 9.19 -7.92 -2.67
CA LEU A 4 8.66 -6.70 -2.04
C LEU A 4 8.47 -5.54 -3.02
N GLY A 5 8.84 -5.74 -4.29
CA GLY A 5 8.79 -4.67 -5.30
C GLY A 5 9.87 -3.63 -5.08
N SER A 6 9.54 -2.36 -5.22
CA SER A 6 10.50 -1.27 -5.11
C SER A 6 9.95 -0.08 -4.31
N THR A 7 10.85 0.77 -3.82
CA THR A 7 10.52 2.03 -3.13
C THR A 7 11.27 3.19 -3.79
N SER A 8 10.69 4.39 -3.76
CA SER A 8 11.38 5.58 -4.26
C SER A 8 12.46 6.06 -3.28
N VAL A 9 13.56 6.59 -3.78
CA VAL A 9 14.60 7.20 -2.92
C VAL A 9 14.02 8.26 -1.96
N PRO A 10 13.15 9.18 -2.38
CA PRO A 10 12.55 10.16 -1.46
C PRO A 10 11.82 9.53 -0.26
N ALA A 11 11.24 8.34 -0.45
CA ALA A 11 10.56 7.63 0.63
C ALA A 11 11.50 7.10 1.71
N LEU A 12 12.80 6.94 1.42
CA LEU A 12 13.83 6.51 2.38
C LEU A 12 14.48 7.68 3.14
N LEU A 13 14.62 8.83 2.50
CA LEU A 13 15.40 9.94 3.03
C LEU A 13 14.93 10.42 4.42
N LYS A 14 13.66 10.27 4.75
CA LYS A 14 13.10 10.65 6.06
C LYS A 14 13.67 9.80 7.20
N TYR A 15 13.88 8.50 6.97
CA TYR A 15 14.48 7.60 7.97
C TYR A 15 15.95 7.93 8.19
N LEU A 16 16.68 8.22 7.11
CA LEU A 16 18.09 8.62 7.17
C LEU A 16 18.25 9.93 7.94
N ARG A 17 17.41 10.95 7.67
CA ARG A 17 17.41 12.22 8.40
C ARG A 17 17.13 12.04 9.90
N HIS A 18 16.24 11.12 10.25
CA HIS A 18 15.97 10.82 11.65
C HIS A 18 17.17 10.13 12.30
N ALA A 19 17.77 9.12 11.65
CA ALA A 19 18.97 8.43 12.11
C ALA A 19 20.13 9.41 12.33
N GLU A 20 20.41 10.30 11.38
CA GLU A 20 21.42 11.35 11.49
C GLU A 20 21.17 12.27 12.69
N ARG A 21 19.90 12.65 12.94
CA ARG A 21 19.54 13.49 14.09
C ARG A 21 19.78 12.78 15.43
N LEU A 22 19.67 11.46 15.47
CA LEU A 22 20.04 10.65 16.63
C LEU A 22 21.55 10.45 16.77
N GLY A 23 22.33 10.94 15.81
CA GLY A 23 23.79 10.77 15.78
C GLY A 23 24.24 9.40 15.30
N LEU A 24 23.35 8.65 14.63
CA LEU A 24 23.70 7.35 14.05
C LEU A 24 24.52 7.53 12.78
N ASP A 25 25.58 6.72 12.63
CA ASP A 25 26.27 6.60 11.35
C ASP A 25 25.40 5.78 10.39
N ILE A 26 25.06 6.40 9.23
CA ILE A 26 24.24 5.77 8.22
C ILE A 26 25.01 4.81 7.30
N ALA A 27 26.35 4.90 7.27
CA ALA A 27 27.15 4.08 6.38
C ALA A 27 27.02 2.57 6.64
N PRO A 28 27.01 2.08 7.90
CA PRO A 28 26.74 0.67 8.18
C PRO A 28 25.33 0.23 7.79
N ALA A 29 24.33 1.10 7.95
CA ALA A 29 22.94 0.81 7.57
C ALA A 29 22.82 0.66 6.05
N LEU A 30 23.44 1.53 5.27
CA LEU A 30 23.50 1.44 3.81
C LEU A 30 24.21 0.17 3.36
N ALA A 31 25.34 -0.17 3.99
CA ALA A 31 26.07 -1.40 3.68
C ALA A 31 25.24 -2.66 3.97
N ALA A 32 24.51 -2.70 5.10
CA ALA A 32 23.60 -3.79 5.46
C ALA A 32 22.45 -3.93 4.44
N ALA A 33 21.98 -2.82 3.87
CA ALA A 33 20.96 -2.79 2.84
C ALA A 33 21.50 -3.04 1.42
N GLY A 34 22.82 -3.17 1.25
CA GLY A 34 23.46 -3.30 -0.08
C GLY A 34 23.36 -2.03 -0.94
N LEU A 35 23.23 -0.88 -0.30
CA LEU A 35 23.06 0.42 -0.97
C LEU A 35 24.36 1.21 -0.95
N GLN A 36 24.57 2.02 -2.01
CA GLN A 36 25.64 3.00 -2.10
C GLN A 36 25.07 4.41 -1.86
N ALA A 37 25.84 5.28 -1.22
CA ALA A 37 25.40 6.63 -0.89
C ALA A 37 25.05 7.50 -2.13
N ASP A 38 25.70 7.27 -3.26
CA ASP A 38 25.42 7.97 -4.52
C ASP A 38 24.05 7.64 -5.10
N GLN A 39 23.51 6.43 -4.85
CA GLN A 39 22.17 6.04 -5.27
C GLN A 39 21.07 6.89 -4.61
N LEU A 40 21.35 7.50 -3.46
CA LEU A 40 20.42 8.35 -2.74
C LEU A 40 20.34 9.79 -3.29
N ASN A 41 21.23 10.15 -4.22
CA ASN A 41 21.27 11.49 -4.82
C ASN A 41 20.29 11.65 -5.98
N ASP A 42 19.77 10.55 -6.53
CA ASP A 42 18.80 10.59 -7.62
C ASP A 42 17.38 10.31 -7.09
N ASN A 43 16.59 11.36 -6.99
CA ASN A 43 15.18 11.28 -6.56
C ASN A 43 14.27 10.50 -7.52
N ARG A 44 14.73 10.18 -8.73
CA ARG A 44 14.00 9.35 -9.70
C ARG A 44 14.30 7.87 -9.53
N GLN A 45 15.40 7.55 -8.86
CA GLN A 45 15.80 6.17 -8.65
C GLN A 45 14.83 5.45 -7.73
N ARG A 46 14.61 4.18 -8.05
CA ARG A 46 13.89 3.24 -7.18
C ARG A 46 14.88 2.20 -6.65
N LEU A 47 14.64 1.79 -5.43
CA LEU A 47 15.48 0.83 -4.73
C LEU A 47 14.66 -0.43 -4.44
N PRO A 48 15.30 -1.62 -4.41
CA PRO A 48 14.61 -2.86 -4.04
C PRO A 48 13.92 -2.76 -2.69
N GLY A 49 12.73 -3.35 -2.56
CA GLY A 49 11.99 -3.36 -1.30
C GLY A 49 12.74 -4.10 -0.18
N GLU A 50 13.52 -5.11 -0.54
CA GLU A 50 14.39 -5.84 0.38
C GLU A 50 15.49 -4.92 0.96
N ALA A 51 16.05 -4.01 0.16
CA ALA A 51 17.02 -3.03 0.65
C ALA A 51 16.38 -2.07 1.67
N HIS A 52 15.12 -1.66 1.44
CA HIS A 52 14.36 -0.87 2.39
C HIS A 52 14.12 -1.65 3.68
N GLU A 53 13.75 -2.93 3.60
CA GLU A 53 13.55 -3.79 4.77
C GLU A 53 14.82 -3.92 5.61
N HIS A 54 15.97 -4.16 5.00
CA HIS A 54 17.26 -4.26 5.69
C HIS A 54 17.66 -2.93 6.34
N LEU A 55 17.45 -1.81 5.64
CA LEU A 55 17.74 -0.48 6.19
C LEU A 55 16.93 -0.19 7.44
N LEU A 56 15.61 -0.42 7.40
CA LEU A 56 14.74 -0.24 8.57
C LEU A 56 15.09 -1.20 9.70
N GLY A 57 15.31 -2.48 9.40
CA GLY A 57 15.75 -3.46 10.38
C GLY A 57 17.01 -3.00 11.13
N TYR A 58 18.00 -2.49 10.41
CA TYR A 58 19.21 -1.94 11.01
C TYR A 58 18.92 -0.78 11.97
N PHE A 59 18.09 0.19 11.56
CA PHE A 59 17.75 1.32 12.43
C PHE A 59 16.95 0.90 13.66
N CYS A 60 16.00 -0.02 13.52
CA CYS A 60 15.24 -0.56 14.64
C CYS A 60 16.13 -1.22 15.69
N GLU A 61 17.18 -1.92 15.26
CA GLU A 61 18.11 -2.62 16.16
C GLU A 61 19.15 -1.70 16.80
N HIS A 62 19.56 -0.63 16.12
CA HIS A 62 20.73 0.17 16.52
C HIS A 62 20.39 1.59 17.00
N SER A 63 19.15 2.06 16.81
CA SER A 63 18.77 3.43 17.20
C SER A 63 18.63 3.61 18.72
N GLY A 64 18.37 2.53 19.45
CA GLY A 64 17.99 2.62 20.87
C GLY A 64 16.62 3.29 21.10
N ASP A 65 15.87 3.61 20.02
CA ASP A 65 14.53 4.18 20.05
C ASP A 65 13.50 3.13 19.61
N PRO A 66 12.71 2.57 20.54
CA PRO A 66 11.70 1.56 20.21
C PRO A 66 10.56 2.12 19.31
N LEU A 67 10.47 3.44 19.14
CA LEU A 67 9.50 4.16 18.33
C LEU A 67 10.17 4.89 17.15
N PHE A 68 11.31 4.41 16.70
CA PHE A 68 12.13 5.05 15.67
C PHE A 68 11.31 5.48 14.46
N ASP A 69 10.48 4.60 13.92
CA ASP A 69 9.74 4.90 12.70
C ASP A 69 8.53 5.79 12.95
N LEU A 70 7.92 5.72 14.12
CA LEU A 70 6.92 6.69 14.55
C LEU A 70 7.51 8.10 14.59
N HIS A 71 8.69 8.24 15.21
CA HIS A 71 9.39 9.53 15.32
C HIS A 71 9.94 10.02 13.98
N SER A 72 10.32 9.11 13.08
CA SER A 72 10.80 9.45 11.72
C SER A 72 9.74 10.13 10.86
N ALA A 73 8.45 9.91 11.16
CA ALA A 73 7.34 10.57 10.48
C ALA A 73 7.38 12.11 10.58
N ARG A 74 8.04 12.66 11.59
CA ARG A 74 8.25 14.12 11.74
C ARG A 74 9.11 14.73 10.64
N PHE A 75 9.84 13.91 9.88
CA PHE A 75 10.69 14.34 8.76
C PHE A 75 9.98 14.23 7.40
N VAL A 76 8.71 13.87 7.39
CA VAL A 76 7.91 13.80 6.16
C VAL A 76 7.72 15.20 5.59
N GLN A 77 7.98 15.33 4.29
CA GLN A 77 7.78 16.51 3.47
C GLN A 77 6.98 16.12 2.22
N PRO A 78 6.39 17.06 1.47
CA PRO A 78 5.67 16.72 0.24
C PRO A 78 6.48 15.82 -0.70
N GLY A 79 7.76 16.15 -0.91
CA GLY A 79 8.67 15.33 -1.73
C GLY A 79 8.96 13.93 -1.21
N SER A 80 8.68 13.62 0.07
CA SER A 80 8.88 12.28 0.64
C SER A 80 7.98 11.22 0.00
N TRP A 81 6.90 11.63 -0.65
CA TRP A 81 5.96 10.76 -1.35
C TRP A 81 6.01 10.98 -2.87
N SER A 82 7.19 11.32 -3.41
CA SER A 82 7.34 11.63 -4.81
C SER A 82 6.34 12.74 -5.22
N VAL A 83 5.76 12.66 -6.42
CA VAL A 83 4.76 13.63 -6.87
C VAL A 83 3.43 13.54 -6.10
N LEU A 84 3.10 12.40 -5.48
CA LEU A 84 1.85 12.21 -4.73
C LEU A 84 1.68 13.24 -3.59
N GLY A 85 2.75 13.54 -2.85
CA GLY A 85 2.65 14.54 -1.79
C GLY A 85 2.30 15.93 -2.34
N TYR A 86 2.88 16.32 -3.46
CA TYR A 86 2.53 17.59 -4.11
C TYR A 86 1.11 17.58 -4.68
N ILE A 87 0.63 16.46 -5.22
CA ILE A 87 -0.77 16.28 -5.62
C ILE A 87 -1.69 16.52 -4.42
N ALA A 88 -1.44 15.81 -3.32
CA ALA A 88 -2.29 15.87 -2.14
C ALA A 88 -2.41 17.31 -1.58
N MET A 89 -1.31 18.07 -1.49
CA MET A 89 -1.35 19.43 -0.96
C MET A 89 -2.06 20.46 -1.86
N ASN A 90 -2.22 20.16 -3.16
CA ASN A 90 -2.89 21.05 -4.12
C ASN A 90 -4.37 20.69 -4.35
N CYS A 91 -4.89 19.63 -3.72
CA CYS A 91 -6.32 19.31 -3.73
C CYS A 91 -7.16 20.37 -3.04
N ALA A 92 -8.45 20.47 -3.36
CA ALA A 92 -9.33 21.45 -2.74
C ALA A 92 -9.67 21.11 -1.29
N THR A 93 -9.83 19.80 -0.99
CA THR A 93 -10.21 19.31 0.34
C THR A 93 -9.36 18.13 0.78
N LEU A 94 -9.38 17.84 2.09
CA LEU A 94 -8.69 16.68 2.65
C LEU A 94 -9.23 15.36 2.08
N GLY A 95 -10.55 15.27 1.87
CA GLY A 95 -11.17 14.08 1.24
C GLY A 95 -10.71 13.87 -0.20
N GLU A 96 -10.55 14.95 -0.96
CA GLU A 96 -9.96 14.85 -2.30
C GLU A 96 -8.52 14.36 -2.24
N ALA A 97 -7.70 14.91 -1.35
CA ALA A 97 -6.31 14.45 -1.14
C ALA A 97 -6.23 12.97 -0.75
N MET A 98 -7.08 12.52 0.17
CA MET A 98 -7.15 11.11 0.55
C MET A 98 -7.51 10.21 -0.64
N SER A 99 -8.42 10.65 -1.50
CA SER A 99 -8.83 9.89 -2.70
C SER A 99 -7.70 9.69 -3.72
N ARG A 100 -6.65 10.51 -3.66
CA ARG A 100 -5.46 10.42 -4.53
C ARG A 100 -4.41 9.44 -4.03
N ILE A 101 -4.49 8.98 -2.78
CA ILE A 101 -3.49 8.04 -2.22
C ILE A 101 -3.48 6.75 -3.05
N THR A 102 -4.59 6.03 -3.09
CA THR A 102 -4.67 4.72 -3.76
C THR A 102 -4.28 4.74 -5.23
N PRO A 103 -4.69 5.71 -6.07
CA PRO A 103 -4.28 5.75 -7.48
C PRO A 103 -2.77 5.96 -7.69
N TYR A 104 -2.09 6.68 -6.80
CA TYR A 104 -0.71 7.13 -7.00
C TYR A 104 0.29 6.56 -5.99
N GLU A 105 -0.12 5.74 -5.02
CA GLU A 105 0.76 5.19 -3.98
C GLU A 105 1.94 4.38 -4.53
N LYS A 106 1.77 3.75 -5.71
CA LYS A 106 2.85 3.02 -6.40
C LYS A 106 4.06 3.91 -6.71
N LEU A 107 3.86 5.21 -6.95
CA LEU A 107 4.96 6.17 -7.16
C LEU A 107 5.85 6.32 -5.92
N VAL A 108 5.29 6.07 -4.74
CA VAL A 108 6.03 6.08 -3.47
C VAL A 108 6.75 4.76 -3.26
N GLY A 109 6.03 3.65 -3.40
CA GLY A 109 6.59 2.32 -3.24
C GLY A 109 5.55 1.21 -3.27
N ASP A 110 6.05 -0.02 -3.36
CA ASP A 110 5.24 -1.24 -3.42
C ASP A 110 5.11 -1.93 -2.04
N MET A 111 5.47 -1.22 -0.95
CA MET A 111 5.58 -1.77 0.41
C MET A 111 4.23 -2.05 1.07
N GLY A 112 3.17 -1.52 0.52
CA GLY A 112 1.81 -1.69 1.02
C GLY A 112 0.77 -1.15 0.06
N THR A 113 -0.50 -1.25 0.46
CA THR A 113 -1.64 -0.73 -0.30
C THR A 113 -2.63 -0.05 0.62
N SER A 114 -3.19 1.05 0.14
CA SER A 114 -4.17 1.85 0.87
C SER A 114 -5.60 1.49 0.46
N ARG A 115 -6.52 1.57 1.42
CA ARG A 115 -7.95 1.37 1.19
C ARG A 115 -8.75 2.35 2.04
N ILE A 116 -9.79 2.94 1.46
CA ILE A 116 -10.69 3.86 2.16
C ILE A 116 -12.06 3.20 2.24
N GLU A 117 -12.62 3.14 3.44
CA GLU A 117 -13.93 2.56 3.71
C GLU A 117 -14.77 3.54 4.53
N ALA A 118 -16.05 3.70 4.14
CA ALA A 118 -17.03 4.39 4.98
C ALA A 118 -17.58 3.42 6.02
N ALA A 119 -17.58 3.79 7.29
CA ALA A 119 -18.06 2.96 8.39
C ALA A 119 -18.72 3.83 9.48
N GLY A 120 -20.03 3.67 9.68
CA GLY A 120 -20.72 4.19 10.87
C GLY A 120 -20.62 5.71 11.12
N GLY A 121 -20.54 6.53 10.06
CA GLY A 121 -20.38 8.00 10.20
C GLY A 121 -18.93 8.47 10.27
N GLN A 122 -17.98 7.57 10.14
CA GLN A 122 -16.54 7.83 10.03
C GLN A 122 -15.99 7.29 8.72
N VAL A 123 -14.79 7.69 8.36
CA VAL A 123 -14.00 7.11 7.28
C VAL A 123 -12.81 6.37 7.87
N ARG A 124 -12.63 5.13 7.44
CA ARG A 124 -11.47 4.32 7.80
C ARG A 124 -10.46 4.35 6.66
N LEU A 125 -9.29 4.93 6.91
CA LEU A 125 -8.15 4.88 6.00
C LEU A 125 -7.22 3.76 6.47
N ILE A 126 -7.19 2.66 5.72
CA ILE A 126 -6.49 1.43 6.06
C ILE A 126 -5.22 1.34 5.23
N TRP A 127 -4.13 0.89 5.83
CA TRP A 127 -2.91 0.52 5.12
C TRP A 127 -2.52 -0.93 5.35
N ASN A 128 -2.41 -1.70 4.28
CA ASN A 128 -2.03 -3.11 4.32
C ASN A 128 -0.56 -3.23 3.96
N CYS A 129 0.28 -3.48 4.95
CA CYS A 129 1.72 -3.68 4.79
C CYS A 129 2.03 -5.00 4.09
N ARG A 130 2.98 -5.02 3.16
CA ARG A 130 3.44 -6.23 2.45
C ARG A 130 4.64 -6.90 3.11
N HIS A 131 5.37 -6.21 3.99
CA HIS A 131 6.47 -6.82 4.72
C HIS A 131 6.00 -7.99 5.57
N GLN A 132 6.77 -9.08 5.56
CA GLN A 132 6.45 -10.28 6.32
C GLN A 132 7.23 -10.36 7.65
N THR A 133 8.37 -9.68 7.73
CA THR A 133 9.18 -9.58 8.95
C THR A 133 8.42 -8.79 10.01
N PRO A 134 8.01 -9.38 11.15
CA PRO A 134 7.11 -8.73 12.11
C PRO A 134 7.63 -7.37 12.61
N LEU A 135 8.93 -7.28 12.89
CA LEU A 135 9.57 -6.04 13.35
C LEU A 135 9.40 -4.92 12.30
N VAL A 136 9.83 -5.17 11.05
CA VAL A 136 9.76 -4.18 9.97
C VAL A 136 8.31 -3.83 9.63
N ARG A 137 7.41 -4.83 9.61
CA ARG A 137 5.98 -4.63 9.38
C ARG A 137 5.38 -3.65 10.39
N ARG A 138 5.65 -3.85 11.68
CA ARG A 138 5.21 -2.95 12.75
C ARG A 138 5.68 -1.52 12.50
N HIS A 139 6.97 -1.34 12.35
CA HIS A 139 7.58 -0.03 12.16
C HIS A 139 7.07 0.69 10.91
N MET A 140 6.91 -0.04 9.79
CA MET A 140 6.33 0.52 8.56
C MET A 140 4.90 1.00 8.76
N VAL A 141 4.06 0.22 9.44
CA VAL A 141 2.68 0.58 9.74
C VAL A 141 2.63 1.85 10.59
N GLU A 142 3.37 1.86 11.70
CA GLU A 142 3.45 3.01 12.61
C GLU A 142 3.89 4.27 11.86
N HIS A 143 4.94 4.17 11.04
CA HIS A 143 5.43 5.28 10.25
C HIS A 143 4.40 5.82 9.24
N VAL A 144 3.74 4.93 8.50
CA VAL A 144 2.79 5.34 7.45
C VAL A 144 1.60 6.07 8.06
N LEU A 145 0.98 5.50 9.11
CA LEU A 145 -0.15 6.14 9.78
C LEU A 145 0.24 7.46 10.43
N ALA A 146 1.40 7.50 11.10
CA ALA A 146 1.95 8.74 11.67
C ALA A 146 2.19 9.81 10.61
N SER A 147 2.78 9.42 9.49
CA SER A 147 3.04 10.32 8.36
C SER A 147 1.76 10.92 7.79
N TRP A 148 0.71 10.13 7.64
CA TRP A 148 -0.58 10.60 7.16
C TRP A 148 -1.21 11.63 8.11
N VAL A 149 -1.17 11.38 9.42
CA VAL A 149 -1.70 12.31 10.43
C VAL A 149 -0.93 13.64 10.42
N LEU A 150 0.40 13.57 10.46
CA LEU A 150 1.23 14.80 10.48
C LEU A 150 1.09 15.60 9.19
N TYR A 151 1.00 14.91 8.05
CA TYR A 151 0.84 15.56 6.77
C TYR A 151 -0.53 16.20 6.60
N ALA A 152 -1.61 15.50 7.00
CA ALA A 152 -2.97 16.06 7.01
C ALA A 152 -3.05 17.32 7.86
N ARG A 153 -2.48 17.29 9.06
CA ARG A 153 -2.39 18.48 9.94
C ARG A 153 -1.70 19.64 9.25
N TRP A 154 -0.61 19.35 8.54
CA TRP A 154 0.17 20.40 7.89
C TRP A 154 -0.55 20.98 6.66
N ILE A 155 -1.15 20.16 5.77
CA ILE A 155 -1.81 20.66 4.55
C ILE A 155 -3.16 21.33 4.81
N ALA A 156 -3.90 20.89 5.84
CA ALA A 156 -5.21 21.42 6.19
C ALA A 156 -5.16 22.47 7.33
N ASP A 157 -3.97 22.79 7.85
CA ASP A 157 -3.82 23.64 9.05
C ASP A 157 -4.67 23.15 10.24
N LEU A 158 -4.67 21.85 10.43
CA LEU A 158 -5.56 21.17 11.35
C LEU A 158 -4.84 20.90 12.69
N GLU A 159 -5.36 21.41 13.79
CA GLU A 159 -4.91 21.05 15.15
C GLU A 159 -5.57 19.74 15.64
N GLY A 160 -6.58 19.24 14.93
CA GLY A 160 -7.32 18.06 15.28
C GLY A 160 -6.58 16.74 15.06
N SER A 161 -7.21 15.67 15.49
CA SER A 161 -6.69 14.29 15.41
C SER A 161 -7.73 13.38 14.80
N PRO A 162 -7.35 12.18 14.32
CA PRO A 162 -8.31 11.10 14.09
C PRO A 162 -9.13 10.81 15.34
N ASP A 163 -10.28 10.18 15.21
CA ASP A 163 -11.05 9.69 16.36
C ASP A 163 -10.32 8.57 17.09
N GLU A 164 -9.70 7.67 16.33
CA GLU A 164 -8.88 6.57 16.84
C GLU A 164 -7.80 6.17 15.82
N VAL A 165 -6.73 5.55 16.31
CA VAL A 165 -5.74 4.83 15.51
C VAL A 165 -5.79 3.35 15.87
N TRP A 166 -5.90 2.50 14.87
CA TRP A 166 -5.86 1.05 15.02
C TRP A 166 -4.54 0.50 14.52
N LEU A 167 -3.92 -0.37 15.32
CA LEU A 167 -2.68 -1.06 15.00
C LEU A 167 -2.92 -2.58 15.11
N GLU A 168 -2.53 -3.33 14.08
CA GLU A 168 -2.74 -4.77 14.03
C GLU A 168 -1.82 -5.56 14.97
N HIS A 169 -0.67 -4.99 15.34
CA HIS A 169 0.28 -5.61 16.27
C HIS A 169 -0.10 -5.34 17.73
N ASP A 170 0.44 -6.15 18.63
CA ASP A 170 0.37 -5.92 20.08
C ASP A 170 1.21 -4.71 20.48
N LEU A 171 0.95 -4.16 21.68
CA LEU A 171 1.79 -3.11 22.24
C LEU A 171 3.23 -3.61 22.37
N PRO A 172 4.21 -2.95 21.76
CA PRO A 172 5.60 -3.44 21.80
C PRO A 172 6.22 -3.33 23.19
N ASP A 173 7.04 -4.31 23.53
CA ASP A 173 7.80 -4.31 24.78
C ASP A 173 8.63 -3.03 24.92
N GLY A 174 8.67 -2.48 26.14
CA GLY A 174 9.41 -1.26 26.44
C GLY A 174 8.73 0.04 25.99
N THR A 175 7.51 -0.01 25.44
CA THR A 175 6.69 1.15 25.08
C THR A 175 5.43 1.21 25.92
N ARG A 176 4.74 2.36 25.92
CA ARG A 176 3.47 2.57 26.61
C ARG A 176 2.44 3.11 25.65
N VAL A 177 1.18 2.81 25.90
CA VAL A 177 0.06 3.32 25.08
C VAL A 177 0.08 4.84 25.02
N GLU A 178 0.39 5.49 26.13
CA GLU A 178 0.45 6.96 26.25
C GLU A 178 1.48 7.60 25.33
N ASP A 179 2.55 6.90 24.97
CA ASP A 179 3.58 7.41 24.06
C ASP A 179 2.99 7.56 22.64
N TYR A 180 2.16 6.59 22.22
CA TYR A 180 1.43 6.63 20.95
C TYR A 180 0.28 7.65 20.99
N GLU A 181 -0.53 7.64 22.04
CA GLU A 181 -1.65 8.58 22.18
C GLU A 181 -1.17 10.04 22.23
N THR A 182 -0.05 10.30 22.87
CA THR A 182 0.59 11.63 22.86
C THR A 182 1.03 12.02 21.45
N PHE A 183 1.56 11.09 20.67
CA PHE A 183 1.99 11.36 19.30
C PHE A 183 0.80 11.64 18.37
N PHE A 184 -0.19 10.76 18.38
CA PHE A 184 -1.37 10.85 17.50
C PHE A 184 -2.38 11.91 17.96
N GLY A 185 -2.44 12.18 19.25
CA GLY A 185 -3.41 13.09 19.87
C GLY A 185 -4.80 12.48 20.01
N CYS A 186 -4.93 11.15 19.96
CA CYS A 186 -6.18 10.40 20.05
C CYS A 186 -5.95 9.00 20.65
N PRO A 187 -7.00 8.27 21.04
CA PRO A 187 -6.88 6.89 21.49
C PRO A 187 -6.23 5.98 20.46
N VAL A 188 -5.32 5.10 20.90
CA VAL A 188 -4.64 4.11 20.07
C VAL A 188 -5.02 2.70 20.53
N ARG A 189 -5.50 1.87 19.61
CA ARG A 189 -5.93 0.49 19.86
C ARG A 189 -4.97 -0.48 19.20
N PHE A 190 -4.39 -1.37 19.99
CA PHE A 190 -3.52 -2.46 19.55
C PHE A 190 -4.31 -3.75 19.33
N ALA A 191 -3.68 -4.76 18.72
CA ALA A 191 -4.27 -6.05 18.39
C ALA A 191 -5.58 -5.93 17.59
N GLN A 192 -5.65 -4.97 16.66
CA GLN A 192 -6.82 -4.73 15.82
C GLN A 192 -6.78 -5.59 14.53
N PRO A 193 -7.93 -5.86 13.89
CA PRO A 193 -7.98 -6.66 12.65
C PRO A 193 -7.21 -6.05 11.48
N CYS A 194 -6.90 -4.76 11.52
CA CYS A 194 -6.15 -4.02 10.50
C CYS A 194 -5.53 -2.78 11.10
N SER A 195 -4.54 -2.22 10.39
CA SER A 195 -3.94 -0.94 10.75
C SER A 195 -4.63 0.19 10.00
N ALA A 196 -5.20 1.15 10.74
CA ALA A 196 -6.07 2.17 10.18
C ALA A 196 -6.11 3.48 11.00
N LEU A 197 -6.44 4.58 10.31
CA LEU A 197 -6.92 5.82 10.92
C LEU A 197 -8.45 5.85 10.81
N LEU A 198 -9.14 6.13 11.90
CA LEU A 198 -10.58 6.41 11.94
C LEU A 198 -10.73 7.93 11.94
N VAL A 199 -11.22 8.47 10.84
CA VAL A 199 -11.26 9.92 10.58
C VAL A 199 -12.72 10.38 10.63
N PRO A 200 -13.03 11.48 11.35
CA PRO A 200 -14.36 12.09 11.32
C PRO A 200 -14.79 12.42 9.88
N LEU A 201 -16.06 12.17 9.56
CA LEU A 201 -16.55 12.36 8.19
C LEU A 201 -16.47 13.83 7.74
N ASP A 202 -16.64 14.78 8.65
CA ASP A 202 -16.55 16.22 8.40
C ASP A 202 -15.14 16.67 8.01
N TYR A 203 -14.11 15.93 8.42
CA TYR A 203 -12.72 16.23 8.01
C TYR A 203 -12.52 16.10 6.50
N LEU A 204 -13.32 15.30 5.82
CA LEU A 204 -13.22 15.18 4.36
C LEU A 204 -13.52 16.51 3.64
N ALA A 205 -14.33 17.36 4.24
CA ALA A 205 -14.70 18.67 3.69
C ALA A 205 -13.72 19.80 4.06
N LEU A 206 -12.72 19.53 4.92
CA LEU A 206 -11.75 20.55 5.33
C LEU A 206 -10.99 21.07 4.11
N PRO A 207 -10.96 22.41 3.90
CA PRO A 207 -10.23 23.01 2.80
C PRO A 207 -8.72 22.91 3.02
N LEU A 208 -7.96 22.75 1.96
CA LEU A 208 -6.50 22.73 2.02
C LEU A 208 -5.91 24.12 1.75
N ARG A 209 -4.81 24.44 2.44
CA ARG A 209 -4.18 25.77 2.44
C ARG A 209 -3.63 26.20 1.10
N GLN A 210 -3.14 25.25 0.30
CA GLN A 210 -2.41 25.51 -0.94
C GLN A 210 -3.16 24.94 -2.16
N ALA A 211 -4.48 24.83 -2.06
CA ALA A 211 -5.30 24.30 -3.16
C ALA A 211 -5.10 25.11 -4.45
N ASP A 212 -4.63 24.45 -5.51
CA ASP A 212 -4.45 25.01 -6.85
C ASP A 212 -4.85 23.98 -7.90
N ALA A 213 -6.03 24.17 -8.50
CA ALA A 213 -6.57 23.24 -9.48
C ALA A 213 -5.73 23.19 -10.78
N THR A 214 -5.01 24.27 -11.12
CA THR A 214 -4.18 24.28 -12.32
C THR A 214 -2.91 23.47 -12.11
N LEU A 215 -2.26 23.69 -10.95
CA LEU A 215 -1.06 22.94 -10.58
C LEU A 215 -1.41 21.47 -10.34
N LEU A 216 -2.54 21.18 -9.67
CA LEU A 216 -3.02 19.83 -9.45
C LEU A 216 -3.12 19.04 -10.75
N ARG A 217 -3.76 19.61 -11.78
CA ARG A 217 -3.88 18.95 -13.08
C ARG A 217 -2.51 18.65 -13.70
N THR A 218 -1.59 19.61 -13.68
CA THR A 218 -0.22 19.40 -14.21
C THR A 218 0.52 18.30 -13.47
N LEU A 219 0.38 18.25 -12.13
CA LEU A 219 1.00 17.20 -11.31
C LEU A 219 0.38 15.82 -11.58
N GLU A 220 -0.94 15.75 -11.77
CA GLU A 220 -1.62 14.50 -12.13
C GLU A 220 -1.21 14.00 -13.52
N GLU A 221 -1.09 14.89 -14.52
CA GLU A 221 -0.57 14.54 -15.85
C GLU A 221 0.87 13.99 -15.75
N HIS A 222 1.71 14.63 -14.95
CA HIS A 222 3.07 14.14 -14.70
C HIS A 222 3.08 12.80 -13.95
N ALA A 223 2.22 12.63 -12.94
CA ALA A 223 2.08 11.37 -12.21
C ALA A 223 1.66 10.21 -13.12
N LEU A 224 0.73 10.45 -14.04
CA LEU A 224 0.31 9.45 -15.02
C LEU A 224 1.46 9.04 -15.96
N ALA A 225 2.31 9.99 -16.38
CA ALA A 225 3.50 9.68 -17.17
C ALA A 225 4.50 8.82 -16.38
N LEU A 226 4.78 9.18 -15.13
CA LEU A 226 5.66 8.38 -14.25
C LEU A 226 5.09 6.99 -13.97
N MET A 227 3.76 6.87 -13.79
CA MET A 227 3.12 5.56 -13.61
C MET A 227 3.27 4.69 -14.85
N ALA A 228 3.15 5.28 -16.06
CA ALA A 228 3.35 4.56 -17.31
C ALA A 228 4.80 4.05 -17.44
N GLU A 229 5.79 4.86 -17.06
CA GLU A 229 7.20 4.44 -17.02
C GLU A 229 7.42 3.28 -16.05
N LEU A 230 6.87 3.36 -14.83
CA LEU A 230 6.95 2.26 -13.86
C LEU A 230 6.27 0.98 -14.34
N ASP A 231 5.16 1.12 -15.06
CA ASP A 231 4.47 -0.03 -15.64
C ASP A 231 5.29 -0.65 -16.79
N ASP A 232 6.04 0.11 -17.54
CA ASP A 232 6.90 -0.41 -18.62
C ASP A 232 8.11 -1.19 -18.09
N ASP A 233 8.65 -0.85 -16.93
CA ASP A 233 9.73 -1.57 -16.26
C ASP A 233 9.27 -2.88 -15.59
N GLU A 234 7.95 -3.05 -15.37
CA GLU A 234 7.42 -4.28 -14.80
C GLU A 234 7.40 -5.44 -15.83
N PRO A 235 7.66 -6.68 -15.37
CA PRO A 235 7.45 -7.86 -16.22
C PRO A 235 6.03 -7.89 -16.80
N LEU A 236 5.91 -8.14 -18.09
CA LEU A 236 4.61 -8.13 -18.78
C LEU A 236 3.50 -8.94 -18.08
N PRO A 237 3.75 -10.12 -17.48
CA PRO A 237 2.72 -10.83 -16.71
C PRO A 237 2.12 -10.00 -15.56
N LEU A 238 2.95 -9.23 -14.85
CA LEU A 238 2.49 -8.38 -13.75
C LEU A 238 1.66 -7.19 -14.27
N ARG A 239 2.11 -6.56 -15.35
CA ARG A 239 1.36 -5.48 -16.05
C ARG A 239 -0.01 -5.98 -16.52
N VAL A 240 -0.05 -7.17 -17.10
CA VAL A 240 -1.30 -7.82 -17.54
C VAL A 240 -2.20 -8.13 -16.34
N LYS A 241 -1.64 -8.60 -15.22
CA LYS A 241 -2.38 -8.87 -13.98
C LYS A 241 -3.02 -7.59 -13.41
N ASN A 242 -2.30 -6.48 -13.42
CA ASN A 242 -2.81 -5.17 -12.98
C ASN A 242 -3.93 -4.67 -13.90
N ALA A 243 -3.78 -4.81 -15.22
CA ALA A 243 -4.82 -4.46 -16.19
C ALA A 243 -6.07 -5.33 -16.01
N LEU A 244 -5.92 -6.63 -15.77
CA LEU A 244 -7.01 -7.55 -15.49
C LEU A 244 -7.77 -7.19 -14.22
N ARG A 245 -7.06 -6.77 -13.14
CA ARG A 245 -7.68 -6.33 -11.88
C ARG A 245 -8.60 -5.13 -12.06
N GLN A 246 -8.22 -4.18 -12.95
CA GLN A 246 -9.07 -3.04 -13.28
C GLN A 246 -10.29 -3.45 -14.10
N LEU A 247 -10.08 -4.30 -15.12
CA LEU A 247 -11.14 -4.72 -16.04
C LEU A 247 -12.16 -5.69 -15.39
N LEU A 248 -11.77 -6.45 -14.37
CA LEU A 248 -12.66 -7.32 -13.62
C LEU A 248 -13.80 -6.56 -12.92
N LYS A 249 -13.60 -5.30 -12.57
CA LYS A 249 -14.65 -4.44 -11.99
C LYS A 249 -15.82 -4.22 -12.96
N ASP A 250 -15.53 -4.24 -14.27
CA ASP A 250 -16.49 -4.02 -15.34
C ASP A 250 -17.04 -5.34 -15.95
N GLY A 251 -16.70 -6.48 -15.36
CA GLY A 251 -17.09 -7.83 -15.80
C GLY A 251 -15.91 -8.66 -16.32
N LEU A 252 -16.22 -9.73 -17.06
CA LEU A 252 -15.18 -10.66 -17.56
C LEU A 252 -14.23 -9.97 -18.55
N PRO A 253 -12.92 -9.86 -18.23
CA PRO A 253 -11.97 -9.24 -19.12
C PRO A 253 -11.72 -10.14 -20.35
N ARG A 254 -11.98 -9.58 -21.53
CA ARG A 254 -11.67 -10.24 -22.80
C ARG A 254 -10.20 -10.00 -23.16
N LYS A 255 -9.55 -11.00 -23.76
CA LYS A 255 -8.13 -10.91 -24.20
C LYS A 255 -7.89 -9.73 -25.14
N GLU A 256 -8.87 -9.43 -25.99
CA GLU A 256 -8.85 -8.32 -26.96
C GLU A 256 -8.72 -6.97 -26.25
N ARG A 257 -9.51 -6.72 -25.18
CA ARG A 257 -9.45 -5.47 -24.41
C ARG A 257 -8.12 -5.29 -23.68
N VAL A 258 -7.56 -6.40 -23.17
CA VAL A 258 -6.23 -6.36 -22.54
C VAL A 258 -5.15 -6.09 -23.60
N ALA A 259 -5.17 -6.77 -24.74
CA ALA A 259 -4.22 -6.55 -25.82
C ALA A 259 -4.28 -5.10 -26.35
N GLU A 260 -5.47 -4.55 -26.53
CA GLU A 260 -5.71 -3.17 -26.95
C GLU A 260 -5.08 -2.17 -25.96
N LYS A 261 -5.24 -2.40 -24.65
CA LYS A 261 -4.64 -1.53 -23.60
C LYS A 261 -3.10 -1.47 -23.70
N PHE A 262 -2.47 -2.51 -24.22
CA PHE A 262 -1.02 -2.57 -24.45
C PHE A 262 -0.59 -2.22 -25.90
N GLY A 263 -1.52 -1.75 -26.74
CA GLY A 263 -1.23 -1.46 -28.14
C GLY A 263 -0.79 -2.70 -28.94
N MET A 264 -1.19 -3.90 -28.52
CA MET A 264 -0.77 -5.17 -29.08
C MET A 264 -1.94 -5.93 -29.71
N THR A 265 -1.63 -6.82 -30.67
CA THR A 265 -2.57 -7.86 -31.05
C THR A 265 -2.63 -8.95 -29.99
N VAL A 266 -3.75 -9.69 -29.91
CA VAL A 266 -3.89 -10.83 -28.98
C VAL A 266 -2.74 -11.85 -29.16
N ARG A 267 -2.34 -12.10 -30.41
CA ARG A 267 -1.24 -13.01 -30.76
C ARG A 267 0.12 -12.49 -30.21
N THR A 268 0.37 -11.20 -30.35
CA THR A 268 1.60 -10.56 -29.83
C THR A 268 1.65 -10.64 -28.31
N LEU A 269 0.54 -10.29 -27.65
CA LEU A 269 0.43 -10.39 -26.18
C LEU A 269 0.69 -11.82 -25.68
N GLN A 270 0.06 -12.82 -26.31
CA GLN A 270 0.25 -14.23 -25.94
C GLN A 270 1.72 -14.67 -26.12
N ARG A 271 2.35 -14.30 -27.23
CA ARG A 271 3.76 -14.62 -27.49
C ARG A 271 4.68 -14.02 -26.41
N HIS A 272 4.50 -12.75 -26.07
CA HIS A 272 5.32 -12.07 -25.06
C HIS A 272 5.08 -12.65 -23.66
N LEU A 273 3.84 -13.00 -23.29
CA LEU A 273 3.56 -13.69 -22.04
C LEU A 273 4.24 -15.06 -21.97
N GLN A 274 4.24 -15.83 -23.07
CA GLN A 274 4.95 -17.10 -23.15
C GLN A 274 6.47 -16.95 -23.02
N GLN A 275 7.05 -15.91 -23.64
CA GLN A 275 8.46 -15.58 -23.48
C GLN A 275 8.82 -15.22 -22.04
N ALA A 276 7.89 -14.60 -21.31
CA ALA A 276 8.02 -14.31 -19.88
C ALA A 276 7.62 -15.49 -18.95
N GLY A 277 7.46 -16.70 -19.50
CA GLY A 277 7.15 -17.91 -18.72
C GLY A 277 5.72 -17.98 -18.19
N SER A 278 4.78 -17.20 -18.74
CA SER A 278 3.38 -17.13 -18.29
C SER A 278 2.38 -17.23 -19.47
N SER A 279 1.11 -17.21 -19.15
CA SER A 279 0.03 -17.11 -20.12
C SER A 279 -1.09 -16.21 -19.59
N TYR A 280 -1.93 -15.70 -20.50
CA TYR A 280 -3.10 -14.91 -20.12
C TYR A 280 -4.00 -15.65 -19.10
N GLN A 281 -4.22 -16.96 -19.33
CA GLN A 281 -5.06 -17.76 -18.44
C GLN A 281 -4.42 -17.93 -17.07
N GLN A 282 -3.13 -18.22 -17.01
CA GLN A 282 -2.40 -18.33 -15.74
C GLN A 282 -2.46 -17.01 -14.96
N THR A 283 -2.17 -15.87 -15.62
CA THR A 283 -2.24 -14.56 -14.98
C THR A 283 -3.64 -14.24 -14.47
N LEU A 284 -4.68 -14.57 -15.22
CA LEU A 284 -6.08 -14.38 -14.80
C LEU A 284 -6.44 -15.28 -13.61
N ASP A 285 -6.01 -16.54 -13.63
CA ASP A 285 -6.31 -17.50 -12.58
C ASP A 285 -5.58 -17.18 -11.29
N GLU A 286 -4.33 -16.70 -11.35
CA GLU A 286 -3.58 -16.20 -10.21
C GLU A 286 -4.29 -14.99 -9.57
N LEU A 287 -4.71 -14.01 -10.39
CA LEU A 287 -5.46 -12.86 -9.90
C LEU A 287 -6.79 -13.27 -9.24
N ARG A 288 -7.54 -14.16 -9.89
CA ARG A 288 -8.81 -14.67 -9.35
C ARG A 288 -8.62 -15.41 -8.03
N ARG A 289 -7.56 -16.19 -7.92
CA ARG A 289 -7.20 -16.86 -6.67
C ARG A 289 -6.92 -15.86 -5.55
N GLU A 290 -6.07 -14.88 -5.77
CA GLU A 290 -5.74 -13.86 -4.79
C GLU A 290 -6.97 -13.09 -4.29
N LEU A 291 -7.82 -12.65 -5.23
CA LEU A 291 -9.04 -11.95 -4.90
C LEU A 291 -10.06 -12.85 -4.16
N ALA A 292 -10.17 -14.13 -4.58
CA ALA A 292 -11.04 -15.10 -3.91
C ALA A 292 -10.61 -15.33 -2.46
N GLU A 293 -9.32 -15.59 -2.24
CA GLU A 293 -8.74 -15.78 -0.90
C GLU A 293 -9.00 -14.54 -0.04
N HIS A 294 -8.78 -13.34 -0.59
CA HIS A 294 -9.04 -12.09 0.11
C HIS A 294 -10.52 -11.95 0.50
N TYR A 295 -11.46 -12.09 -0.44
CA TYR A 295 -12.88 -11.93 -0.14
C TYR A 295 -13.42 -13.01 0.82
N LEU A 296 -12.95 -14.25 0.70
CA LEU A 296 -13.36 -15.33 1.59
C LEU A 296 -12.89 -15.11 3.03
N LEU A 297 -11.71 -14.53 3.23
CA LEU A 297 -11.15 -14.28 4.56
C LEU A 297 -11.61 -12.95 5.17
N HIS A 298 -11.88 -11.93 4.34
CA HIS A 298 -12.06 -10.56 4.83
C HIS A 298 -13.45 -9.95 4.54
N SER A 299 -14.38 -10.72 3.96
CA SER A 299 -15.75 -10.24 3.72
C SER A 299 -16.82 -11.28 4.10
N GLU A 300 -18.04 -10.79 4.36
CA GLU A 300 -19.24 -11.64 4.57
C GLU A 300 -20.04 -11.86 3.27
N LEU A 301 -19.49 -11.47 2.11
CA LEU A 301 -20.15 -11.63 0.83
C LEU A 301 -20.54 -13.10 0.58
N PRO A 302 -21.74 -13.38 0.08
CA PRO A 302 -22.12 -14.72 -0.37
C PRO A 302 -21.10 -15.26 -1.38
N ILE A 303 -20.80 -16.57 -1.30
CA ILE A 303 -19.82 -17.19 -2.21
C ILE A 303 -20.25 -17.03 -3.69
N GLN A 304 -21.54 -16.97 -3.94
CA GLN A 304 -22.09 -16.73 -5.28
C GLN A 304 -21.74 -15.34 -5.80
N ASP A 305 -21.80 -14.33 -4.94
CA ASP A 305 -21.47 -12.94 -5.29
C ASP A 305 -19.95 -12.81 -5.54
N ILE A 306 -19.13 -13.46 -4.71
CA ILE A 306 -17.68 -13.52 -4.93
C ILE A 306 -17.38 -14.13 -6.32
N ALA A 307 -18.06 -15.25 -6.68
CA ALA A 307 -17.88 -15.86 -8.00
C ALA A 307 -18.21 -14.87 -9.13
N GLN A 308 -19.27 -14.09 -8.98
CA GLN A 308 -19.67 -13.08 -9.96
C GLN A 308 -18.66 -11.93 -10.03
N TYR A 309 -18.18 -11.40 -8.90
CA TYR A 309 -17.12 -10.37 -8.85
C TYR A 309 -15.81 -10.82 -9.51
N LEU A 310 -15.51 -12.12 -9.46
CA LEU A 310 -14.36 -12.72 -10.11
C LEU A 310 -14.58 -13.04 -11.59
N GLY A 311 -15.75 -12.67 -12.14
CA GLY A 311 -16.10 -12.87 -13.55
C GLY A 311 -16.41 -14.32 -13.90
N PHE A 312 -16.89 -15.13 -12.97
CA PHE A 312 -17.44 -16.44 -13.29
C PHE A 312 -18.93 -16.33 -13.61
N THR A 313 -19.33 -16.95 -14.71
CA THR A 313 -20.75 -17.00 -15.12
C THR A 313 -21.55 -17.98 -14.26
N GLU A 314 -20.90 -19.00 -13.71
CA GLU A 314 -21.52 -20.01 -12.86
C GLU A 314 -20.72 -20.24 -11.58
N SER A 315 -21.38 -20.24 -10.44
CA SER A 315 -20.77 -20.52 -9.14
C SER A 315 -20.06 -21.88 -9.09
N ARG A 316 -20.60 -22.90 -9.80
CA ARG A 316 -19.95 -24.23 -9.89
C ARG A 316 -18.56 -24.17 -10.51
N SER A 317 -18.38 -23.35 -11.53
CA SER A 317 -17.09 -23.15 -12.19
C SER A 317 -16.09 -22.50 -11.24
N PHE A 318 -16.52 -21.53 -10.45
CA PHE A 318 -15.70 -20.94 -9.38
C PHE A 318 -15.29 -22.00 -8.34
N HIS A 319 -16.23 -22.77 -7.81
CA HIS A 319 -15.94 -23.83 -6.83
C HIS A 319 -14.88 -24.81 -7.31
N ARG A 320 -14.99 -25.26 -8.56
CA ARG A 320 -14.03 -26.18 -9.17
C ARG A 320 -12.64 -25.56 -9.32
N SER A 321 -12.59 -24.33 -9.85
CA SER A 321 -11.33 -23.61 -10.05
C SER A 321 -10.65 -23.33 -8.70
N PHE A 322 -11.39 -22.83 -7.70
CA PHE A 322 -10.85 -22.52 -6.39
C PHE A 322 -10.30 -23.75 -5.68
N LYS A 323 -11.02 -24.88 -5.74
CA LYS A 323 -10.52 -26.16 -5.21
C LYS A 323 -9.27 -26.63 -5.96
N GLY A 324 -9.19 -26.40 -7.28
CA GLY A 324 -7.98 -26.68 -8.07
C GLY A 324 -6.79 -25.85 -7.66
N TRP A 325 -7.00 -24.58 -7.31
CA TRP A 325 -5.92 -23.64 -6.90
C TRP A 325 -5.44 -23.84 -5.46
N THR A 326 -6.35 -24.19 -4.53
CA THR A 326 -6.09 -24.17 -3.09
C THR A 326 -6.16 -25.53 -2.42
N GLY A 327 -6.68 -26.55 -3.13
CA GLY A 327 -6.98 -27.87 -2.59
C GLY A 327 -8.26 -27.94 -1.75
N GLN A 328 -8.92 -26.82 -1.45
CA GLN A 328 -10.09 -26.72 -0.59
C GLN A 328 -11.26 -26.05 -1.31
N THR A 329 -12.48 -26.33 -0.87
CA THR A 329 -13.66 -25.59 -1.35
C THR A 329 -13.70 -24.18 -0.77
N PRO A 330 -14.36 -23.22 -1.44
CA PRO A 330 -14.53 -21.85 -0.91
C PRO A 330 -15.17 -21.80 0.49
N GLY A 331 -16.10 -22.73 0.76
CA GLY A 331 -16.76 -22.85 2.07
C GLY A 331 -15.81 -23.31 3.18
N GLU A 332 -15.01 -24.34 2.93
CA GLU A 332 -13.98 -24.83 3.86
C GLU A 332 -12.92 -23.77 4.13
N TYR A 333 -12.50 -23.04 3.08
CA TYR A 333 -11.51 -21.98 3.19
C TYR A 333 -12.01 -20.81 4.05
N ARG A 334 -13.29 -20.42 3.91
CA ARG A 334 -13.92 -19.38 4.75
C ARG A 334 -14.02 -19.79 6.21
N GLN A 335 -14.19 -21.06 6.53
CA GLN A 335 -14.30 -21.53 7.90
C GLN A 335 -13.02 -21.31 8.72
N ARG A 336 -11.84 -21.27 8.07
CA ARG A 336 -10.57 -20.91 8.71
C ARG A 336 -10.59 -19.54 9.40
N ARG A 337 -11.43 -18.61 8.94
CA ARG A 337 -11.63 -17.31 9.59
C ARG A 337 -12.30 -17.44 10.95
N LYS A 338 -13.07 -18.51 11.19
CA LYS A 338 -13.86 -18.70 12.41
C LYS A 338 -13.13 -19.53 13.48
N GLU A 339 -12.05 -20.18 13.10
CA GLU A 339 -11.21 -20.86 14.09
C GLU A 339 -10.12 -19.88 14.54
N PRO A 340 -10.13 -19.39 15.80
CA PRO A 340 -8.97 -18.73 16.36
C PRO A 340 -7.83 -19.75 16.32
N ALA A 341 -6.64 -19.31 15.94
CA ALA A 341 -5.43 -20.14 15.97
C ALA A 341 -5.36 -20.83 17.33
N ALA A 342 -5.73 -22.09 17.37
CA ALA A 342 -5.52 -22.93 18.53
C ALA A 342 -4.02 -23.25 18.56
N GLN A 343 -3.37 -22.71 19.59
CA GLN A 343 -2.03 -22.87 20.10
C GLN A 343 -0.97 -21.96 19.51
#